data_87d437ddb9f08bb1920b5f14b61ea009
#
_entry.id   87d437ddb9f08bb1920b5f14b61ea009
#
_cell.length_a   1.000
_cell.length_b   1.000
_cell.length_c   1.000
_cell.angle_alpha   90.00
_cell.angle_beta   90.00
_cell.angle_gamma   90.00
#
_symmetry.space_group_name_H-M   'P 1'
#
loop_
_entity.id
_entity.type
_entity.pdbx_description
1 polymer ?
#
loop_
_entity_poly.entity_id
_entity_poly.type
_entity_poly.pdbx_seq_one_letter_code
_entity_poly.pdbx_strand_id
1 'polypeptide(L)'
;MAKNLQTKQIANEVLWIVVGCILYSLSVVWFIDPVQIIPGSVTGIAVVTKALFGIPIGVLNLVVNIPLVLVGVFYLGKKLLVYTALTVFLNSVLMDQLAKVLQPMTQDILLASVIGGVMMGIGLGMILKAGATTGGTTVVGRLVVRKYPNLPISNILLLGDFIIITVGSILLKNWDLFLYSVIDLYVCVVAIDKVYAIDKRSAAVIYSERKEVIAEALGEKIPCRVITEPFGAGMICYCRKSLINRVQGIAQAADPEAVCASIDLDYSFGKIDGSSAG
;
A
#
# COMPACT_ATOMS: atom_id res chain seq x y z
N MET A 1 -20.50 -21.77 -9.74
CA MET A 1 -19.85 -21.38 -8.46
C MET A 1 -18.63 -20.48 -8.66
N ALA A 2 -17.66 -20.82 -9.50
CA ALA A 2 -16.45 -20.02 -9.75
C ALA A 2 -16.71 -18.58 -10.23
N LYS A 3 -17.68 -18.33 -11.11
CA LYS A 3 -18.03 -17.01 -11.63
C LYS A 3 -18.56 -16.05 -10.54
N ASN A 4 -19.35 -16.57 -9.59
CA ASN A 4 -19.86 -15.81 -8.45
C ASN A 4 -18.76 -15.42 -7.45
N LEU A 5 -17.73 -16.26 -7.28
CA LEU A 5 -16.57 -15.96 -6.43
C LEU A 5 -15.69 -14.86 -7.04
N GLN A 6 -15.47 -14.91 -8.35
CA GLN A 6 -14.73 -13.86 -9.06
C GLN A 6 -15.44 -12.51 -9.01
N THR A 7 -16.76 -12.49 -9.18
CA THR A 7 -17.55 -11.24 -9.11
C THR A 7 -17.51 -10.63 -7.71
N LYS A 8 -17.62 -11.44 -6.65
CA LYS A 8 -17.49 -10.96 -5.26
C LYS A 8 -16.09 -10.42 -4.97
N GLN A 9 -15.05 -11.04 -5.50
CA GLN A 9 -13.68 -10.57 -5.33
C GLN A 9 -13.47 -9.22 -6.02
N ILE A 10 -13.91 -9.07 -7.28
CA ILE A 10 -13.82 -7.80 -8.02
C ILE A 10 -14.60 -6.69 -7.30
N ALA A 11 -15.82 -6.98 -6.83
CA ALA A 11 -16.62 -6.02 -6.09
C ALA A 11 -15.92 -5.53 -4.81
N ASN A 12 -15.28 -6.45 -4.06
CA ASN A 12 -14.51 -6.11 -2.88
C ASN A 12 -13.26 -5.27 -3.20
N GLU A 13 -12.53 -5.61 -4.27
CA GLU A 13 -11.38 -4.82 -4.74
C GLU A 13 -11.80 -3.41 -5.14
N VAL A 14 -12.90 -3.26 -5.89
CA VAL A 14 -13.45 -1.94 -6.27
C VAL A 14 -13.90 -1.14 -5.05
N LEU A 15 -14.51 -1.79 -4.07
CA LEU A 15 -14.90 -1.14 -2.80
C LEU A 15 -13.66 -0.56 -2.07
N TRP A 16 -12.58 -1.35 -1.97
CA TRP A 16 -11.31 -0.88 -1.38
C TRP A 16 -10.74 0.33 -2.15
N ILE A 17 -10.81 0.33 -3.49
CA ILE A 17 -10.38 1.46 -4.32
C ILE A 17 -11.22 2.69 -4.02
N VAL A 18 -12.55 2.58 -4.02
CA VAL A 18 -13.45 3.72 -3.81
C VAL A 18 -13.26 4.34 -2.42
N VAL A 19 -13.26 3.52 -1.37
CA VAL A 19 -13.05 4.00 0.01
C VAL A 19 -11.65 4.59 0.16
N GLY A 20 -10.63 3.94 -0.42
CA GLY A 20 -9.26 4.45 -0.43
C GLY A 20 -9.14 5.80 -1.14
N CYS A 21 -9.81 5.98 -2.29
CA CYS A 21 -9.83 7.25 -3.02
C CYS A 21 -10.52 8.35 -2.21
N ILE A 22 -11.63 8.04 -1.53
CA ILE A 22 -12.32 9.03 -0.68
C ILE A 22 -11.40 9.50 0.45
N LEU A 23 -10.79 8.57 1.19
CA LEU A 23 -9.86 8.92 2.28
C LEU A 23 -8.64 9.70 1.79
N TYR A 24 -8.06 9.27 0.69
CA TYR A 24 -6.92 9.95 0.07
C TYR A 24 -7.28 11.37 -0.36
N SER A 25 -8.40 11.56 -1.06
CA SER A 25 -8.84 12.86 -1.55
C SER A 25 -9.24 13.80 -0.41
N LEU A 26 -9.89 13.28 0.64
CA LEU A 26 -10.21 14.04 1.85
C LEU A 26 -8.94 14.51 2.57
N SER A 27 -7.93 13.65 2.68
CA SER A 27 -6.63 14.04 3.25
C SER A 27 -6.03 15.22 2.49
N VAL A 28 -6.01 15.13 1.16
CA VAL A 28 -5.44 16.21 0.32
C VAL A 28 -6.21 17.51 0.52
N VAL A 29 -7.55 17.49 0.47
CA VAL A 29 -8.37 18.70 0.53
C VAL A 29 -8.41 19.32 1.92
N TRP A 30 -8.45 18.51 2.99
CA TRP A 30 -8.58 19.02 4.35
C TRP A 30 -7.26 19.44 4.98
N PHE A 31 -6.16 18.75 4.66
CA PHE A 31 -4.91 18.90 5.38
C PHE A 31 -3.73 19.32 4.49
N ILE A 32 -3.54 18.67 3.35
CA ILE A 32 -2.33 18.84 2.53
C ILE A 32 -2.36 20.14 1.72
N ASP A 33 -3.40 20.32 0.92
CA ASP A 33 -3.56 21.46 0.02
C ASP A 33 -3.61 22.83 0.74
N PRO A 34 -4.38 23.00 1.84
CA PRO A 34 -4.52 24.30 2.49
C PRO A 34 -3.21 24.86 3.05
N VAL A 35 -2.32 24.00 3.50
CA VAL A 35 -1.01 24.38 4.08
C VAL A 35 0.14 24.14 3.11
N GLN A 36 -0.17 23.76 1.87
CA GLN A 36 0.79 23.54 0.78
C GLN A 36 1.88 22.49 1.08
N ILE A 37 1.61 21.52 1.94
CA ILE A 37 2.48 20.36 2.13
C ILE A 37 2.65 19.67 0.77
N ILE A 38 3.85 19.26 0.45
CA ILE A 38 4.19 18.62 -0.82
C ILE A 38 4.28 17.11 -0.58
N PRO A 39 3.19 16.34 -0.78
CA PRO A 39 3.29 14.90 -0.73
C PRO A 39 4.15 14.41 -1.90
N GLY A 40 4.69 13.24 -1.79
CA GLY A 40 5.41 12.63 -2.90
C GLY A 40 4.55 12.45 -4.16
N SER A 41 5.15 11.95 -5.23
CA SER A 41 4.45 11.57 -6.46
C SER A 41 3.84 12.73 -7.25
N VAL A 42 2.96 12.39 -8.20
CA VAL A 42 2.26 13.39 -9.06
C VAL A 42 1.39 14.33 -8.24
N THR A 43 0.84 13.88 -7.13
CA THR A 43 0.04 14.75 -6.25
C THR A 43 0.88 15.90 -5.68
N GLY A 44 2.15 15.65 -5.33
CA GLY A 44 3.07 16.72 -4.90
C GLY A 44 3.34 17.74 -6.01
N ILE A 45 3.56 17.27 -7.23
CA ILE A 45 3.69 18.16 -8.40
C ILE A 45 2.41 19.00 -8.58
N ALA A 46 1.24 18.38 -8.41
CA ALA A 46 -0.05 19.05 -8.55
C ALA A 46 -0.26 20.13 -7.47
N VAL A 47 0.11 19.86 -6.21
CA VAL A 47 0.03 20.85 -5.11
C VAL A 47 0.93 22.06 -5.41
N VAL A 48 2.20 21.83 -5.79
CA VAL A 48 3.14 22.90 -6.13
C VAL A 48 2.63 23.72 -7.33
N THR A 49 2.14 23.04 -8.38
CA THR A 49 1.63 23.72 -9.57
C THR A 49 0.36 24.50 -9.28
N LYS A 50 -0.53 23.99 -8.40
CA LYS A 50 -1.70 24.76 -7.93
C LYS A 50 -1.28 26.00 -7.18
N ALA A 51 -0.30 25.90 -6.27
CA ALA A 51 0.20 27.03 -5.51
C ALA A 51 0.81 28.13 -6.40
N LEU A 52 1.47 27.76 -7.50
CA LEU A 52 2.13 28.70 -8.43
C LEU A 52 1.18 29.25 -9.49
N PHE A 53 0.27 28.45 -10.02
CA PHE A 53 -0.52 28.77 -11.21
C PHE A 53 -2.04 28.73 -11.00
N GLY A 54 -2.51 28.30 -9.81
CA GLY A 54 -3.94 28.22 -9.50
C GLY A 54 -4.69 27.06 -10.19
N ILE A 55 -3.99 26.14 -10.85
CA ILE A 55 -4.62 25.00 -11.57
C ILE A 55 -5.12 23.97 -10.56
N PRO A 56 -6.36 23.46 -10.66
CA PRO A 56 -6.90 22.46 -9.74
C PRO A 56 -6.04 21.20 -9.66
N ILE A 57 -5.88 20.64 -8.45
CA ILE A 57 -5.02 19.46 -8.19
C ILE A 57 -5.50 18.24 -8.97
N GLY A 58 -6.81 18.01 -9.04
CA GLY A 58 -7.37 16.86 -9.76
C GLY A 58 -7.12 16.94 -11.26
N VAL A 59 -7.27 18.13 -11.87
CA VAL A 59 -6.95 18.34 -13.28
C VAL A 59 -5.49 17.99 -13.56
N LEU A 60 -4.57 18.51 -12.75
CA LEU A 60 -3.13 18.23 -12.91
C LEU A 60 -2.80 16.77 -12.68
N ASN A 61 -3.39 16.17 -11.64
CA ASN A 61 -3.20 14.76 -11.35
C ASN A 61 -3.66 13.89 -12.53
N LEU A 62 -4.78 14.23 -13.16
CA LEU A 62 -5.28 13.50 -14.33
C LEU A 62 -4.35 13.69 -15.54
N VAL A 63 -4.00 14.93 -15.88
CA VAL A 63 -3.19 15.26 -17.07
C VAL A 63 -1.81 14.60 -17.00
N VAL A 64 -1.15 14.64 -15.85
CA VAL A 64 0.18 14.04 -15.68
C VAL A 64 0.12 12.51 -15.64
N ASN A 65 -0.94 11.94 -15.09
CA ASN A 65 -1.07 10.48 -14.99
C ASN A 65 -1.54 9.82 -16.27
N ILE A 66 -2.28 10.50 -17.17
CA ILE A 66 -2.71 9.91 -18.45
C ILE A 66 -1.53 9.33 -19.25
N PRO A 67 -0.47 10.09 -19.56
CA PRO A 67 0.68 9.53 -20.29
C PRO A 67 1.38 8.40 -19.52
N LEU A 68 1.49 8.49 -18.19
CA LEU A 68 2.11 7.45 -17.36
C LEU A 68 1.29 6.14 -17.40
N VAL A 69 -0.03 6.24 -17.33
CA VAL A 69 -0.93 5.08 -17.44
C VAL A 69 -0.85 4.49 -18.84
N LEU A 70 -0.85 5.31 -19.90
CA LEU A 70 -0.73 4.85 -21.28
C LEU A 70 0.59 4.10 -21.52
N VAL A 71 1.72 4.61 -21.03
CA VAL A 71 3.00 3.89 -21.07
C VAL A 71 2.94 2.61 -20.24
N GLY A 72 2.30 2.66 -19.08
CA GLY A 72 2.07 1.50 -18.22
C GLY A 72 1.29 0.37 -18.90
N VAL A 73 0.40 0.67 -19.88
CA VAL A 73 -0.39 -0.33 -20.64
C VAL A 73 0.50 -1.39 -21.27
N PHE A 74 1.63 -0.98 -21.81
CA PHE A 74 2.53 -1.90 -22.53
C PHE A 74 3.38 -2.77 -21.60
N TYR A 75 3.50 -2.40 -20.32
CA TYR A 75 4.47 -3.01 -19.40
C TYR A 75 3.86 -3.63 -18.13
N LEU A 76 2.70 -3.15 -17.70
CA LEU A 76 2.10 -3.52 -16.41
C LEU A 76 0.73 -4.18 -16.66
N GLY A 77 0.50 -5.40 -16.45
CA GLY A 77 -0.69 -6.21 -16.77
C GLY A 77 -2.05 -5.47 -16.75
N LYS A 78 -2.98 -5.90 -17.57
CA LYS A 78 -4.27 -5.23 -17.85
C LYS A 78 -5.10 -4.90 -16.60
N LYS A 79 -5.14 -5.79 -15.59
CA LYS A 79 -5.92 -5.59 -14.36
C LYS A 79 -5.39 -4.38 -13.57
N LEU A 80 -4.07 -4.30 -13.37
CA LEU A 80 -3.44 -3.19 -12.66
C LEU A 80 -3.74 -1.85 -13.34
N LEU A 81 -3.71 -1.82 -14.66
CA LEU A 81 -3.95 -0.61 -15.44
C LEU A 81 -5.38 -0.10 -15.32
N VAL A 82 -6.36 -0.99 -15.49
CA VAL A 82 -7.78 -0.62 -15.37
C VAL A 82 -8.06 -0.07 -13.97
N TYR A 83 -7.52 -0.72 -12.93
CA TYR A 83 -7.70 -0.28 -11.55
C TYR A 83 -6.96 1.02 -11.25
N THR A 84 -5.76 1.21 -11.80
CA THR A 84 -5.01 2.46 -11.66
C THR A 84 -5.70 3.61 -12.42
N ALA A 85 -6.18 3.38 -13.63
CA ALA A 85 -6.94 4.38 -14.38
C ALA A 85 -8.21 4.81 -13.63
N LEU A 86 -8.94 3.83 -13.06
CA LEU A 86 -10.11 4.11 -12.22
C LEU A 86 -9.72 4.93 -10.99
N THR A 87 -8.62 4.56 -10.30
CA THR A 87 -8.12 5.27 -9.12
C THR A 87 -7.73 6.70 -9.44
N VAL A 88 -6.95 6.91 -10.51
CA VAL A 88 -6.53 8.25 -10.96
C VAL A 88 -7.73 9.12 -11.29
N PHE A 89 -8.69 8.57 -12.03
CA PHE A 89 -9.91 9.28 -12.39
C PHE A 89 -10.73 9.65 -11.15
N LEU A 90 -11.00 8.71 -10.25
CA LEU A 90 -11.76 8.94 -9.02
C LEU A 90 -11.07 9.98 -8.13
N ASN A 91 -9.78 9.85 -7.87
CA ASN A 91 -9.03 10.82 -7.06
C ASN A 91 -9.07 12.21 -7.67
N SER A 92 -8.89 12.33 -8.98
CA SER A 92 -8.91 13.62 -9.67
C SER A 92 -10.26 14.32 -9.55
N VAL A 93 -11.34 13.58 -9.79
CA VAL A 93 -12.71 14.14 -9.65
C VAL A 93 -13.02 14.46 -8.20
N LEU A 94 -12.71 13.55 -7.26
CA LEU A 94 -12.99 13.76 -5.84
C LEU A 94 -12.23 14.95 -5.28
N MET A 95 -10.93 15.12 -5.56
CA MET A 95 -10.14 16.24 -5.09
C MET A 95 -10.74 17.58 -5.55
N ASP A 96 -11.07 17.71 -6.84
CA ASP A 96 -11.58 18.96 -7.38
C ASP A 96 -13.02 19.27 -6.93
N GLN A 97 -13.88 18.27 -6.75
CA GLN A 97 -15.23 18.49 -6.26
C GLN A 97 -15.26 18.76 -4.75
N LEU A 98 -14.50 18.00 -3.97
CA LEU A 98 -14.42 18.20 -2.52
C LEU A 98 -13.80 19.55 -2.17
N ALA A 99 -12.80 20.01 -2.91
CA ALA A 99 -12.18 21.31 -2.71
C ALA A 99 -13.13 22.51 -2.91
N LYS A 100 -14.24 22.31 -3.65
CA LYS A 100 -15.26 23.37 -3.84
C LYS A 100 -16.26 23.45 -2.67
N VAL A 101 -16.44 22.35 -1.95
CA VAL A 101 -17.51 22.20 -0.95
C VAL A 101 -16.94 22.21 0.47
N LEU A 102 -15.75 21.64 0.65
CA LEU A 102 -15.14 21.47 1.96
C LEU A 102 -14.20 22.62 2.29
N GLN A 103 -14.21 23.02 3.56
CA GLN A 103 -13.24 23.97 4.10
C GLN A 103 -12.07 23.22 4.78
N PRO A 104 -10.87 23.82 4.83
CA PRO A 104 -9.73 23.24 5.55
C PRO A 104 -10.08 22.94 7.01
N MET A 105 -9.65 21.79 7.52
CA MET A 105 -9.87 21.44 8.92
C MET A 105 -8.89 22.12 9.88
N THR A 106 -7.69 22.44 9.40
CA THR A 106 -6.66 23.10 10.21
C THR A 106 -5.74 23.96 9.35
N GLN A 107 -5.14 24.96 9.98
CA GLN A 107 -4.06 25.78 9.44
C GLN A 107 -2.70 25.45 10.09
N ASP A 108 -2.70 24.57 11.09
CA ASP A 108 -1.47 24.10 11.73
C ASP A 108 -0.77 23.11 10.81
N ILE A 109 0.43 23.45 10.34
CA ILE A 109 1.18 22.67 9.35
C ILE A 109 1.63 21.33 9.94
N LEU A 110 2.05 21.31 11.23
CA LEU A 110 2.48 20.07 11.86
C LEU A 110 1.31 19.10 12.05
N LEU A 111 0.19 19.61 12.54
CA LEU A 111 -1.02 18.80 12.70
C LEU A 111 -1.51 18.27 11.35
N ALA A 112 -1.49 19.11 10.32
CA ALA A 112 -1.85 18.75 8.96
C ALA A 112 -0.92 17.67 8.39
N SER A 113 0.41 17.78 8.60
CA SER A 113 1.37 16.79 8.10
C SER A 113 1.18 15.41 8.77
N VAL A 114 0.87 15.37 10.07
CA VAL A 114 0.69 14.10 10.77
C VAL A 114 -0.67 13.46 10.44
N ILE A 115 -1.77 14.20 10.61
CA ILE A 115 -3.12 13.66 10.36
C ILE A 115 -3.34 13.44 8.86
N GLY A 116 -2.89 14.36 8.03
CA GLY A 116 -2.92 14.23 6.58
C GLY A 116 -2.15 13.00 6.11
N GLY A 117 -0.90 12.85 6.58
CA GLY A 117 -0.08 11.69 6.27
C GLY A 117 -0.71 10.36 6.68
N VAL A 118 -1.30 10.27 7.90
CA VAL A 118 -2.02 9.06 8.35
C VAL A 118 -3.20 8.76 7.42
N MET A 119 -4.05 9.76 7.16
CA MET A 119 -5.26 9.58 6.34
C MET A 119 -4.92 9.23 4.90
N MET A 120 -3.93 9.92 4.33
CA MET A 120 -3.41 9.64 2.99
C MET A 120 -2.83 8.25 2.90
N GLY A 121 -2.01 7.85 3.88
CA GLY A 121 -1.38 6.55 3.94
C GLY A 121 -2.38 5.40 4.08
N ILE A 122 -3.43 5.56 4.89
CA ILE A 122 -4.52 4.57 4.98
C ILE A 122 -5.22 4.45 3.63
N GLY A 123 -5.61 5.57 3.01
CA GLY A 123 -6.27 5.58 1.70
C GLY A 123 -5.42 4.92 0.62
N LEU A 124 -4.13 5.28 0.54
CA LEU A 124 -3.19 4.70 -0.41
C LEU A 124 -2.94 3.21 -0.13
N GLY A 125 -2.81 2.81 1.14
CA GLY A 125 -2.68 1.41 1.53
C GLY A 125 -3.87 0.55 1.08
N MET A 126 -5.10 1.08 1.19
CA MET A 126 -6.33 0.42 0.71
C MET A 126 -6.32 0.26 -0.81
N ILE A 127 -5.91 1.29 -1.56
CA ILE A 127 -5.78 1.27 -3.02
C ILE A 127 -4.75 0.21 -3.45
N LEU A 128 -3.58 0.20 -2.82
CA LEU A 128 -2.52 -0.77 -3.10
C LEU A 128 -2.95 -2.20 -2.79
N LYS A 129 -3.69 -2.40 -1.69
CA LYS A 129 -4.26 -3.70 -1.31
C LYS A 129 -5.21 -4.25 -2.36
N ALA A 130 -5.99 -3.39 -3.01
CA ALA A 130 -6.86 -3.77 -4.13
C ALA A 130 -6.10 -4.09 -5.43
N GLY A 131 -4.78 -3.93 -5.46
CA GLY A 131 -3.95 -4.13 -6.65
C GLY A 131 -3.97 -2.96 -7.63
N ALA A 132 -4.34 -1.78 -7.15
CA ALA A 132 -4.30 -0.52 -7.90
C ALA A 132 -3.13 0.37 -7.41
N THR A 133 -2.93 1.50 -8.06
CA THR A 133 -2.02 2.56 -7.62
C THR A 133 -2.63 3.94 -7.94
N THR A 134 -2.12 4.98 -7.30
CA THR A 134 -2.49 6.37 -7.62
C THR A 134 -1.79 6.91 -8.87
N GLY A 135 -1.08 6.05 -9.62
CA GLY A 135 -0.25 6.47 -10.74
C GLY A 135 1.12 7.00 -10.30
N GLY A 136 1.60 8.05 -10.96
CA GLY A 136 2.79 8.79 -10.56
C GLY A 136 4.08 7.97 -10.47
N THR A 137 4.85 8.27 -9.42
CA THR A 137 6.15 7.63 -9.15
C THR A 137 6.06 6.12 -9.05
N THR A 138 4.93 5.56 -8.59
CA THR A 138 4.74 4.10 -8.49
C THR A 138 4.76 3.42 -9.87
N VAL A 139 4.16 4.02 -10.89
CA VAL A 139 4.22 3.50 -12.26
C VAL A 139 5.64 3.60 -12.80
N VAL A 140 6.27 4.75 -12.61
CA VAL A 140 7.68 4.96 -13.00
C VAL A 140 8.60 3.97 -12.30
N GLY A 141 8.46 3.79 -10.98
CA GLY A 141 9.26 2.85 -10.20
C GLY A 141 9.16 1.41 -10.73
N ARG A 142 7.95 0.95 -11.06
CA ARG A 142 7.75 -0.38 -11.66
C ARG A 142 8.40 -0.53 -13.03
N LEU A 143 8.39 0.53 -13.86
CA LEU A 143 9.07 0.53 -15.16
C LEU A 143 10.60 0.48 -15.00
N VAL A 144 11.14 1.22 -14.03
CA VAL A 144 12.58 1.23 -13.74
C VAL A 144 13.05 -0.13 -13.23
N VAL A 145 12.35 -0.74 -12.28
CA VAL A 145 12.67 -2.09 -11.75
C VAL A 145 12.63 -3.14 -12.85
N ARG A 146 11.73 -3.03 -13.81
CA ARG A 146 11.70 -3.96 -14.94
C ARG A 146 12.98 -3.91 -15.78
N LYS A 147 13.56 -2.71 -15.94
CA LYS A 147 14.83 -2.53 -16.68
C LYS A 147 16.05 -2.83 -15.81
N TYR A 148 15.95 -2.58 -14.51
CA TYR A 148 17.03 -2.77 -13.53
C TYR A 148 16.53 -3.60 -12.34
N PRO A 149 16.40 -4.94 -12.47
CA PRO A 149 15.79 -5.80 -11.47
C PRO A 149 16.47 -5.81 -10.09
N ASN A 150 17.76 -5.42 -10.07
CA ASN A 150 18.57 -5.41 -8.84
C ASN A 150 18.28 -4.19 -7.93
N LEU A 151 17.52 -3.20 -8.42
CA LEU A 151 17.19 -2.02 -7.63
C LEU A 151 15.88 -2.24 -6.86
N PRO A 152 15.87 -2.06 -5.53
CA PRO A 152 14.64 -2.14 -4.76
C PRO A 152 13.70 -0.99 -5.15
N ILE A 153 12.45 -1.34 -5.45
CA ILE A 153 11.43 -0.38 -5.89
C ILE A 153 11.23 0.75 -4.86
N SER A 154 11.31 0.42 -3.57
CA SER A 154 11.16 1.38 -2.48
C SER A 154 12.17 2.52 -2.54
N ASN A 155 13.43 2.23 -2.88
CA ASN A 155 14.46 3.25 -3.00
C ASN A 155 14.20 4.21 -4.18
N ILE A 156 13.67 3.67 -5.29
CA ILE A 156 13.32 4.48 -6.47
C ILE A 156 12.16 5.42 -6.14
N LEU A 157 11.14 4.92 -5.42
CA LEU A 157 10.00 5.72 -5.00
C LEU A 157 10.42 6.81 -4.02
N LEU A 158 11.16 6.45 -2.97
CA LEU A 158 11.65 7.41 -1.98
C LEU A 158 12.53 8.50 -2.62
N LEU A 159 13.44 8.12 -3.53
CA LEU A 159 14.28 9.08 -4.24
C LEU A 159 13.43 10.02 -5.12
N GLY A 160 12.46 9.48 -5.85
CA GLY A 160 11.55 10.27 -6.68
C GLY A 160 10.73 11.26 -5.86
N ASP A 161 10.15 10.81 -4.76
CA ASP A 161 9.34 11.62 -3.86
C ASP A 161 10.20 12.69 -3.16
N PHE A 162 11.42 12.34 -2.73
CA PHE A 162 12.36 13.28 -2.13
C PHE A 162 12.79 14.38 -3.11
N ILE A 163 13.01 14.06 -4.38
CA ILE A 163 13.31 15.05 -5.42
C ILE A 163 12.14 16.01 -5.61
N ILE A 164 10.90 15.47 -5.67
CA ILE A 164 9.69 16.30 -5.84
C ILE A 164 9.51 17.25 -4.66
N ILE A 165 9.67 16.76 -3.43
CA ILE A 165 9.58 17.58 -2.22
C ILE A 165 10.64 18.67 -2.22
N THR A 166 11.89 18.33 -2.53
CA THR A 166 13.01 19.29 -2.56
C THR A 166 12.79 20.38 -3.59
N VAL A 167 12.52 20.00 -4.83
CA VAL A 167 12.27 20.94 -5.93
C VAL A 167 11.05 21.81 -5.65
N GLY A 168 9.96 21.21 -5.15
CA GLY A 168 8.74 21.94 -4.81
C GLY A 168 8.97 22.95 -3.70
N SER A 169 9.72 22.63 -2.65
CA SER A 169 10.05 23.56 -1.56
C SER A 169 10.93 24.73 -2.02
N ILE A 170 11.86 24.46 -2.94
CA ILE A 170 12.67 25.52 -3.58
C ILE A 170 11.78 26.46 -4.41
N LEU A 171 10.87 25.91 -5.21
CA LEU A 171 9.97 26.68 -6.08
C LEU A 171 9.01 27.53 -5.25
N LEU A 172 8.49 27.02 -4.14
CA LEU A 172 7.64 27.76 -3.22
C LEU A 172 8.42 28.69 -2.28
N LYS A 173 9.76 28.68 -2.34
CA LYS A 173 10.67 29.48 -1.49
C LYS A 173 10.41 29.33 0.00
N ASN A 174 10.02 28.14 0.43
CA ASN A 174 9.68 27.87 1.82
C ASN A 174 10.32 26.54 2.27
N TRP A 175 11.40 26.65 3.07
CA TRP A 175 12.13 25.47 3.58
C TRP A 175 11.39 24.73 4.70
N ASP A 176 10.49 25.40 5.42
CA ASP A 176 9.68 24.73 6.42
C ASP A 176 8.77 23.68 5.79
N LEU A 177 8.27 23.95 4.57
CA LEU A 177 7.48 22.98 3.80
C LEU A 177 8.26 21.71 3.47
N PHE A 178 9.57 21.80 3.27
CA PHE A 178 10.41 20.62 3.06
C PHE A 178 10.36 19.72 4.30
N LEU A 179 10.58 20.28 5.49
CA LEU A 179 10.59 19.50 6.74
C LEU A 179 9.24 18.87 7.02
N TYR A 180 8.15 19.62 6.89
CA TYR A 180 6.80 19.11 7.12
C TYR A 180 6.38 18.09 6.06
N SER A 181 6.81 18.25 4.81
CA SER A 181 6.57 17.27 3.74
C SER A 181 7.31 15.96 3.98
N VAL A 182 8.52 16.00 4.55
CA VAL A 182 9.26 14.80 4.96
C VAL A 182 8.54 14.10 6.12
N ILE A 183 7.99 14.84 7.08
CA ILE A 183 7.17 14.26 8.17
C ILE A 183 5.93 13.58 7.58
N ASP A 184 5.20 14.27 6.70
CA ASP A 184 4.02 13.72 6.01
C ASP A 184 4.35 12.43 5.26
N LEU A 185 5.44 12.43 4.46
CA LEU A 185 5.90 11.27 3.72
C LEU A 185 6.21 10.08 4.64
N TYR A 186 6.94 10.32 5.74
CA TYR A 186 7.28 9.29 6.71
C TYR A 186 6.03 8.68 7.36
N VAL A 187 5.13 9.54 7.85
CA VAL A 187 3.87 9.11 8.50
C VAL A 187 2.99 8.34 7.51
N CYS A 188 2.90 8.84 6.27
CA CYS A 188 2.17 8.18 5.19
C CYS A 188 2.71 6.78 4.92
N VAL A 189 4.04 6.60 4.78
CA VAL A 189 4.66 5.30 4.56
C VAL A 189 4.37 4.34 5.71
N VAL A 190 4.49 4.78 6.96
CA VAL A 190 4.17 3.96 8.13
C VAL A 190 2.71 3.52 8.14
N ALA A 191 1.79 4.42 7.75
CA ALA A 191 0.37 4.10 7.67
C ALA A 191 0.07 3.11 6.52
N ILE A 192 0.70 3.27 5.35
CA ILE A 192 0.62 2.32 4.23
C ILE A 192 1.05 0.94 4.68
N ASP A 193 2.21 0.85 5.32
CA ASP A 193 2.77 -0.43 5.76
C ASP A 193 1.85 -1.15 6.74
N LYS A 194 1.22 -0.44 7.67
CA LYS A 194 0.26 -1.04 8.60
C LYS A 194 -0.97 -1.59 7.87
N VAL A 195 -1.53 -0.85 6.91
CA VAL A 195 -2.70 -1.29 6.14
C VAL A 195 -2.34 -2.46 5.21
N TYR A 196 -1.17 -2.39 4.58
CA TYR A 196 -0.70 -3.40 3.64
C TYR A 196 -0.25 -4.68 4.35
N ALA A 197 0.36 -4.55 5.55
CA ALA A 197 0.82 -5.68 6.35
C ALA A 197 -0.32 -6.60 6.84
N ILE A 198 -1.57 -6.12 6.87
CA ILE A 198 -2.73 -6.93 7.27
C ILE A 198 -2.88 -8.19 6.40
N ASP A 199 -2.46 -8.14 5.13
CA ASP A 199 -2.53 -9.27 4.19
C ASP A 199 -1.15 -9.84 3.79
N LYS A 200 -0.05 -9.32 4.36
CA LYS A 200 1.26 -9.96 4.16
C LYS A 200 1.20 -11.39 4.67
N ARG A 201 1.74 -12.28 3.86
CA ARG A 201 1.88 -13.70 4.21
C ARG A 201 3.28 -13.93 4.73
N SER A 202 3.38 -14.81 5.70
CA SER A 202 4.63 -15.21 6.29
C SER A 202 4.67 -16.73 6.40
N ALA A 203 5.85 -17.29 6.35
CA ALA A 203 6.10 -18.68 6.66
C ALA A 203 6.72 -18.78 8.05
N ALA A 204 6.15 -19.56 8.93
CA ALA A 204 6.80 -19.99 10.16
C ALA A 204 7.50 -21.33 9.89
N VAL A 205 8.80 -21.36 10.09
CA VAL A 205 9.58 -22.60 10.11
C VAL A 205 9.65 -23.04 11.55
N ILE A 206 9.13 -24.24 11.83
CA ILE A 206 9.02 -24.79 13.18
C ILE A 206 9.83 -26.09 13.20
N TYR A 207 10.75 -26.18 14.14
CA TYR A 207 11.54 -27.38 14.40
C TYR A 207 11.07 -27.99 15.72
N SER A 208 10.59 -29.24 15.69
CA SER A 208 10.11 -29.97 16.87
C SER A 208 10.05 -31.45 16.59
N GLU A 209 10.38 -32.26 17.57
CA GLU A 209 10.17 -33.69 17.50
C GLU A 209 8.69 -34.10 17.50
N ARG A 210 7.81 -33.19 18.03
CA ARG A 210 6.35 -33.37 18.10
C ARG A 210 5.62 -32.65 16.96
N LYS A 211 6.21 -32.58 15.76
CA LYS A 211 5.68 -31.84 14.62
C LYS A 211 4.24 -32.19 14.24
N GLU A 212 3.85 -33.48 14.39
CA GLU A 212 2.50 -33.94 14.04
C GLU A 212 1.43 -33.37 14.97
N VAL A 213 1.70 -33.33 16.28
CA VAL A 213 0.82 -32.75 17.29
C VAL A 213 0.67 -31.22 17.04
N ILE A 214 1.77 -30.56 16.71
CA ILE A 214 1.75 -29.13 16.38
C ILE A 214 0.98 -28.87 15.08
N ALA A 215 1.18 -29.71 14.05
CA ALA A 215 0.48 -29.57 12.77
C ALA A 215 -1.02 -29.73 12.91
N GLU A 216 -1.49 -30.70 13.71
CA GLU A 216 -2.90 -30.92 14.01
C GLU A 216 -3.50 -29.71 14.77
N ALA A 217 -2.82 -29.29 15.85
CA ALA A 217 -3.26 -28.14 16.65
C ALA A 217 -3.32 -26.81 15.85
N LEU A 218 -2.41 -26.63 14.88
CA LEU A 218 -2.42 -25.47 13.98
C LEU A 218 -3.55 -25.57 12.97
N GLY A 219 -3.79 -26.74 12.38
CA GLY A 219 -4.86 -26.96 11.41
C GLY A 219 -6.27 -26.72 11.98
N GLU A 220 -6.48 -27.05 13.27
CA GLU A 220 -7.76 -26.84 13.94
C GLU A 220 -8.01 -25.36 14.34
N LYS A 221 -6.95 -24.66 14.75
CA LYS A 221 -7.09 -23.34 15.40
C LYS A 221 -6.81 -22.14 14.51
N ILE A 222 -6.13 -22.35 13.38
CA ILE A 222 -5.69 -21.25 12.52
C ILE A 222 -5.87 -21.65 11.04
N PRO A 223 -6.40 -20.74 10.19
CA PRO A 223 -6.43 -20.95 8.76
C PRO A 223 -5.00 -20.82 8.19
N CYS A 224 -4.26 -21.91 8.20
CA CYS A 224 -2.90 -22.01 7.71
C CYS A 224 -2.72 -23.28 6.87
N ARG A 225 -1.68 -23.28 6.04
CA ARG A 225 -1.24 -24.49 5.33
C ARG A 225 0.07 -24.96 5.95
N VAL A 226 0.03 -26.15 6.50
CA VAL A 226 1.21 -26.79 7.09
C VAL A 226 1.80 -27.77 6.07
N ILE A 227 3.12 -27.72 5.90
CA ILE A 227 3.90 -28.66 5.09
C ILE A 227 4.91 -29.30 6.02
N THR A 228 4.78 -30.62 6.23
CA THR A 228 5.60 -31.39 7.15
C THR A 228 6.71 -32.16 6.46
N GLU A 229 6.66 -32.32 5.14
CA GLU A 229 7.67 -32.99 4.33
C GLU A 229 8.36 -32.05 3.36
N PRO A 230 9.64 -32.19 3.08
CA PRO A 230 10.62 -33.21 3.37
C PRO A 230 11.66 -32.85 4.46
N PHE A 231 11.33 -32.03 5.46
CA PHE A 231 12.30 -31.36 6.33
C PHE A 231 12.64 -32.06 7.64
N GLY A 232 12.55 -33.40 7.72
CA GLY A 232 12.91 -34.18 8.95
C GLY A 232 12.04 -33.75 10.14
N ALA A 233 12.64 -33.20 11.21
CA ALA A 233 11.93 -32.67 12.38
C ALA A 233 11.34 -31.27 12.13
N GLY A 234 11.60 -30.66 10.97
CA GLY A 234 11.09 -29.34 10.60
C GLY A 234 9.76 -29.40 9.87
N MET A 235 8.95 -28.34 10.05
CA MET A 235 7.75 -28.06 9.26
C MET A 235 7.65 -26.58 8.90
N ILE A 236 6.91 -26.29 7.83
CA ILE A 236 6.65 -24.91 7.40
C ILE A 236 5.15 -24.65 7.50
N CYS A 237 4.78 -23.62 8.25
CA CYS A 237 3.41 -23.15 8.36
C CYS A 237 3.25 -21.84 7.58
N TYR A 238 2.46 -21.86 6.52
CA TYR A 238 2.10 -20.67 5.75
C TYR A 238 0.82 -20.04 6.30
N CYS A 239 0.91 -18.81 6.78
CA CYS A 239 -0.23 -18.08 7.31
C CYS A 239 -0.14 -16.58 7.03
N ARG A 240 -1.17 -15.82 7.42
CA ARG A 240 -1.09 -14.36 7.41
C ARG A 240 -0.09 -13.89 8.47
N LYS A 241 0.67 -12.84 8.18
CA LYS A 241 1.65 -12.25 9.11
C LYS A 241 1.05 -11.93 10.48
N SER A 242 -0.21 -11.46 10.51
CA SER A 242 -0.94 -11.17 11.75
C SER A 242 -1.18 -12.41 12.65
N LEU A 243 -1.06 -13.60 12.12
CA LEU A 243 -1.27 -14.85 12.83
C LEU A 243 0.03 -15.53 13.32
N ILE A 244 1.20 -15.00 12.92
CA ILE A 244 2.50 -15.58 13.26
C ILE A 244 2.70 -15.75 14.77
N ASN A 245 2.37 -14.72 15.57
CA ASN A 245 2.50 -14.81 17.03
C ASN A 245 1.58 -15.86 17.64
N ARG A 246 0.41 -16.11 17.05
CA ARG A 246 -0.50 -17.17 17.46
C ARG A 246 0.03 -18.53 17.06
N VAL A 247 0.64 -18.66 15.89
CA VAL A 247 1.33 -19.88 15.44
C VAL A 247 2.45 -20.23 16.42
N GLN A 248 3.29 -19.27 16.78
CA GLN A 248 4.36 -19.47 17.76
C GLN A 248 3.82 -19.88 19.12
N GLY A 249 2.76 -19.21 19.60
CA GLY A 249 2.14 -19.56 20.90
C GLY A 249 1.54 -20.98 20.92
N ILE A 250 0.92 -21.43 19.83
CA ILE A 250 0.38 -22.80 19.72
C ILE A 250 1.51 -23.82 19.66
N ALA A 251 2.58 -23.54 18.90
CA ALA A 251 3.73 -24.41 18.79
C ALA A 251 4.43 -24.58 20.14
N GLN A 252 4.69 -23.51 20.87
CA GLN A 252 5.29 -23.55 22.21
C GLN A 252 4.40 -24.20 23.26
N ALA A 253 3.08 -24.08 23.13
CA ALA A 253 2.13 -24.74 24.04
C ALA A 253 2.09 -26.26 23.82
N ALA A 254 2.30 -26.72 22.59
CA ALA A 254 2.35 -28.15 22.23
C ALA A 254 3.72 -28.78 22.52
N ASP A 255 4.79 -28.01 22.32
CA ASP A 255 6.16 -28.41 22.61
C ASP A 255 6.99 -27.21 23.07
N PRO A 256 7.33 -27.11 24.37
CA PRO A 256 8.13 -26.00 24.92
C PRO A 256 9.55 -25.89 24.32
N GLU A 257 10.09 -26.99 23.76
CA GLU A 257 11.41 -27.01 23.13
C GLU A 257 11.36 -26.71 21.62
N ALA A 258 10.17 -26.45 21.08
CA ALA A 258 10.01 -26.11 19.66
C ALA A 258 10.71 -24.78 19.32
N VAL A 259 11.56 -24.82 18.30
CA VAL A 259 12.22 -23.63 17.75
C VAL A 259 11.38 -23.10 16.59
N CYS A 260 10.95 -21.84 16.71
CA CYS A 260 10.14 -21.17 15.69
C CYS A 260 10.90 -20.00 15.10
N ALA A 261 11.09 -20.01 13.78
CA ALA A 261 11.58 -18.86 13.02
C ALA A 261 10.50 -18.40 12.04
N SER A 262 10.35 -17.08 11.85
CA SER A 262 9.41 -16.53 10.88
C SER A 262 10.14 -15.84 9.74
N ILE A 263 9.67 -16.06 8.51
CA ILE A 263 10.19 -15.44 7.29
C ILE A 263 9.03 -14.72 6.60
N ASP A 264 9.20 -13.43 6.31
CA ASP A 264 8.23 -12.69 5.52
C ASP A 264 8.34 -13.09 4.04
N LEU A 265 7.19 -13.33 3.42
CA LEU A 265 7.13 -13.71 2.02
C LEU A 265 6.72 -12.49 1.18
N ASP A 266 7.62 -11.99 0.36
CA ASP A 266 7.33 -10.90 -0.57
C ASP A 266 6.48 -11.34 -1.76
N TYR A 267 6.59 -12.62 -2.16
CA TYR A 267 5.81 -13.23 -3.23
C TYR A 267 5.39 -14.64 -2.86
N SER A 268 4.08 -14.95 -2.99
CA SER A 268 3.57 -16.31 -2.87
C SER A 268 2.75 -16.68 -4.10
N PHE A 269 3.11 -17.78 -4.76
CA PHE A 269 2.34 -18.39 -5.84
C PHE A 269 1.48 -19.54 -5.27
N GLY A 270 0.18 -19.54 -5.64
CA GLY A 270 -0.76 -20.61 -5.26
C GLY A 270 -1.70 -20.25 -4.12
N LYS A 271 -2.72 -21.10 -3.90
CA LYS A 271 -3.66 -20.99 -2.78
C LYS A 271 -3.00 -21.51 -1.51
N ILE A 272 -2.78 -20.64 -0.54
CA ILE A 272 -2.18 -20.98 0.76
C ILE A 272 -3.27 -21.19 1.84
N ASP A 273 -4.49 -20.69 1.59
CA ASP A 273 -5.61 -20.91 2.51
C ASP A 273 -6.06 -22.37 2.42
N GLY A 274 -6.17 -23.03 3.59
CA GLY A 274 -6.58 -24.44 3.72
C GLY A 274 -8.02 -24.74 3.30
N SER A 275 -8.67 -23.89 2.49
CA SER A 275 -9.91 -24.23 1.83
C SER A 275 -9.61 -25.21 0.71
N SER A 276 -9.57 -26.50 1.05
CA SER A 276 -9.73 -27.59 0.09
C SER A 276 -10.88 -27.26 -0.86
N ALA A 277 -10.57 -27.25 -2.17
CA ALA A 277 -11.60 -27.33 -3.18
C ALA A 277 -12.36 -28.65 -2.93
N GLY A 278 -13.61 -28.57 -2.42
CA GLY A 278 -14.63 -29.56 -2.63
C GLY A 278 -15.37 -29.19 -3.92
#